data_a20f80ba39a5df8b33ef9d50ba7804a9
#
_entry.id   a20f80ba39a5df8b33ef9d50ba7804a9
#
_cell.length_a   1.000
_cell.length_b   1.000
_cell.length_c   1.000
_cell.angle_alpha   90.00
_cell.angle_beta   90.00
_cell.angle_gamma   90.00
#
_symmetry.space_group_name_H-M   'P 1'
#
loop_
_entity.id
_entity.type
_entity.pdbx_description
1 polymer ?
#
loop_
_entity_poly.entity_id
_entity_poly.type
_entity_poly.pdbx_seq_one_letter_code
_entity_poly.pdbx_strand_id
1 'polypeptide(L)'
;MFKLNSKTFYLRHNKEIDRFLNDDSEWLDITSVNNPYIENNQNILRIDLDKEVADQFKSYPKSFFDLIVLTNIFELTPNIYEFLLSIQKILKEDGRILITSVNPRWNLLLLIFEKLNIKTKSKERSYVHPKKIYNIAESSGLELNSSFSRQFLPFNIFGLGHFVNKFIEAFLFKFNLGINNYMLFNIKKPVEKNFTKTIIVPAKNEEKNLEPLIRRVPKFENDAEIIIICGESKDKTYEKGVELKNRYKDLDIKVLNQKTRGKGPAVIEAIENSSGDLIGILDADLSVDPETLFDFFEIVEKGRADFVNGTRLIYKMESGAMRKLNNIGNIFFQFIISILISKKLTDSLCGTKVFKRSLIQNMYKWKRLLTIKDPFGDFDLIFSAAYSGEKILEYPVHYKARTYGSTQISRFKDGFKLIFYFINSLMVFNTSKK
;
A
#
# COMPACT_ATOMS: atom_id res chain seq x y z
N MET A 1 24.30 2.68 20.12
CA MET A 1 24.18 1.67 19.05
C MET A 1 25.04 0.47 19.37
N PHE A 2 24.64 -0.70 18.86
CA PHE A 2 25.34 -1.95 19.12
C PHE A 2 26.72 -1.94 18.42
N LYS A 3 27.81 -2.07 19.16
CA LYS A 3 29.18 -2.08 18.62
C LYS A 3 29.40 -3.21 17.59
N LEU A 4 28.60 -4.27 17.70
CA LEU A 4 28.74 -5.49 16.89
C LEU A 4 28.02 -5.46 15.54
N ASN A 5 27.10 -4.48 15.24
CA ASN A 5 26.38 -4.51 13.97
C ASN A 5 25.67 -3.21 13.58
N SER A 6 26.37 -2.08 13.62
CA SER A 6 25.85 -0.81 13.11
C SER A 6 25.47 -0.90 11.64
N LYS A 7 26.30 -1.56 10.84
CA LYS A 7 26.10 -1.75 9.39
C LYS A 7 24.78 -2.47 9.07
N THR A 8 24.40 -3.48 9.86
CA THR A 8 23.13 -4.23 9.64
C THR A 8 21.89 -3.36 9.91
N PHE A 9 21.95 -2.44 10.89
CA PHE A 9 20.84 -1.51 11.16
C PHE A 9 20.58 -0.61 9.96
N TYR A 10 21.63 0.05 9.44
CA TYR A 10 21.46 0.99 8.32
C TYR A 10 21.11 0.31 7.01
N LEU A 11 21.70 -0.84 6.73
CA LEU A 11 21.27 -1.65 5.60
C LEU A 11 19.77 -1.96 5.66
N ARG A 12 19.25 -2.26 6.85
CA ARG A 12 17.81 -2.52 7.03
C ARG A 12 17.00 -1.24 6.91
N HIS A 13 17.48 -0.15 7.49
CA HIS A 13 16.84 1.15 7.43
C HIS A 13 16.72 1.66 5.99
N ASN A 14 17.79 1.66 5.22
CA ASN A 14 17.79 2.07 3.82
C ASN A 14 16.79 1.23 3.00
N LYS A 15 16.73 -0.04 3.27
CA LYS A 15 15.79 -0.96 2.63
C LYS A 15 14.33 -0.65 2.93
N GLU A 16 13.99 -0.22 4.14
CA GLU A 16 12.63 0.24 4.45
C GLU A 16 12.31 1.57 3.75
N ILE A 17 13.30 2.44 3.56
CA ILE A 17 13.16 3.67 2.76
C ILE A 17 12.89 3.32 1.30
N ASP A 18 13.69 2.42 0.70
CA ASP A 18 13.55 1.99 -0.70
C ASP A 18 12.17 1.43 -1.05
N ARG A 19 11.43 0.91 -0.07
CA ARG A 19 10.05 0.43 -0.28
C ARG A 19 9.11 1.54 -0.71
N PHE A 20 9.35 2.76 -0.21
CA PHE A 20 8.49 3.91 -0.40
C PHE A 20 8.94 4.80 -1.55
N LEU A 21 10.05 4.47 -2.24
CA LEU A 21 10.61 5.24 -3.34
C LEU A 21 10.31 4.57 -4.68
N ASN A 22 10.04 5.37 -5.68
CA ASN A 22 10.08 5.01 -7.09
C ASN A 22 11.43 5.43 -7.68
N ASP A 23 11.75 4.98 -8.89
CA ASP A 23 13.07 5.23 -9.51
C ASP A 23 13.38 6.75 -9.67
N ASP A 24 12.35 7.58 -9.86
CA ASP A 24 12.46 9.04 -10.04
C ASP A 24 12.10 9.86 -8.77
N SER A 25 12.03 9.20 -7.60
CA SER A 25 11.62 9.90 -6.37
C SER A 25 12.72 10.75 -5.80
N GLU A 26 12.42 12.01 -5.52
CA GLU A 26 13.26 12.90 -4.74
C GLU A 26 13.02 12.67 -3.24
N TRP A 27 14.06 12.36 -2.50
CA TRP A 27 13.94 12.07 -1.07
C TRP A 27 15.07 12.62 -0.23
N LEU A 28 14.78 12.83 1.06
CA LEU A 28 15.73 13.38 2.02
C LEU A 28 15.64 12.64 3.35
N ASP A 29 16.76 12.14 3.88
CA ASP A 29 16.86 11.61 5.25
C ASP A 29 17.43 12.68 6.17
N ILE A 30 16.64 13.09 7.14
CA ILE A 30 17.00 14.11 8.13
C ILE A 30 17.40 13.43 9.43
N THR A 31 18.60 13.71 9.87
CA THR A 31 19.15 13.15 11.11
C THR A 31 19.97 14.19 11.87
N SER A 32 20.27 13.94 13.14
CA SER A 32 21.13 14.83 13.93
C SER A 32 22.60 14.74 13.52
N VAL A 33 23.32 15.85 13.59
CA VAL A 33 24.80 15.93 13.41
C VAL A 33 25.54 14.94 14.32
N ASN A 34 24.97 14.62 15.46
CA ASN A 34 25.54 13.67 16.42
C ASN A 34 25.24 12.19 16.12
N ASN A 35 24.58 11.88 15.00
CA ASN A 35 24.31 10.51 14.60
C ASN A 35 25.52 9.94 13.82
N PRO A 36 26.36 9.08 14.44
CA PRO A 36 27.64 8.64 13.85
C PRO A 36 27.48 7.57 12.75
N TYR A 37 26.25 7.17 12.43
CA TYR A 37 26.01 5.88 11.79
C TYR A 37 25.58 5.96 10.33
N ILE A 38 25.42 7.16 9.80
CA ILE A 38 25.03 7.37 8.42
C ILE A 38 26.30 7.66 7.63
N GLU A 39 26.74 6.71 6.81
CA GLU A 39 27.78 6.93 5.81
C GLU A 39 27.29 7.99 4.81
N ASN A 40 28.17 8.83 4.31
CA ASN A 40 27.84 9.94 3.42
C ASN A 40 27.04 9.49 2.20
N ASN A 41 25.75 9.72 2.27
CA ASN A 41 24.84 9.59 1.14
C ASN A 41 24.39 10.99 0.74
N GLN A 42 24.24 11.27 -0.55
CA GLN A 42 23.91 12.60 -1.09
C GLN A 42 22.54 13.11 -0.59
N ASN A 43 21.67 12.19 -0.16
CA ASN A 43 20.30 12.51 0.29
C ASN A 43 20.18 12.65 1.81
N ILE A 44 21.27 12.87 2.54
CA ILE A 44 21.26 12.97 4.00
C ILE A 44 21.54 14.41 4.44
N LEU A 45 20.59 14.99 5.14
CA LEU A 45 20.73 16.25 5.84
C LEU A 45 21.01 16.02 7.33
N ARG A 46 22.16 16.48 7.80
CA ARG A 46 22.49 16.50 9.22
C ARG A 46 22.11 17.85 9.80
N ILE A 47 21.08 17.88 10.64
CA ILE A 47 20.65 19.11 11.28
C ILE A 47 21.31 19.31 12.64
N ASP A 48 21.64 20.56 12.90
CA ASP A 48 22.10 21.05 14.19
C ASP A 48 20.90 21.56 14.98
N LEU A 49 20.53 20.82 16.03
CA LEU A 49 19.34 21.11 16.84
C LEU A 49 19.51 22.31 17.79
N ASP A 50 20.75 22.81 17.94
CA ASP A 50 21.05 24.02 18.71
C ASP A 50 20.85 25.31 17.86
N LYS A 51 20.59 25.16 16.54
CA LYS A 51 20.26 26.25 15.61
C LYS A 51 18.77 26.27 15.28
N GLU A 52 18.31 27.44 14.83
CA GLU A 52 16.95 27.58 14.39
C GLU A 52 16.65 26.62 13.21
N VAL A 53 15.73 25.69 13.42
CA VAL A 53 15.48 24.57 12.49
C VAL A 53 14.96 25.06 11.14
N ALA A 54 14.11 26.10 11.15
CA ALA A 54 13.53 26.67 9.94
C ALA A 54 14.59 27.22 8.97
N ASP A 55 15.71 27.73 9.48
CA ASP A 55 16.79 28.31 8.69
C ASP A 55 17.56 27.23 7.92
N GLN A 56 17.66 26.06 8.45
CA GLN A 56 18.42 24.97 7.84
C GLN A 56 17.68 24.38 6.59
N PHE A 57 16.40 24.68 6.44
CA PHE A 57 15.62 24.26 5.26
C PHE A 57 15.45 25.36 4.19
N LYS A 58 15.91 26.60 4.46
CA LYS A 58 15.77 27.73 3.51
C LYS A 58 16.45 27.50 2.15
N SER A 59 17.48 26.66 2.11
CA SER A 59 18.17 26.30 0.86
C SER A 59 17.44 25.31 -0.02
N TYR A 60 16.44 24.63 0.50
CA TYR A 60 15.69 23.64 -0.27
C TYR A 60 14.49 24.26 -1.00
N PRO A 61 14.20 23.81 -2.23
CA PRO A 61 13.01 24.24 -2.95
C PRO A 61 11.73 23.86 -2.21
N LYS A 62 10.70 24.69 -2.31
CA LYS A 62 9.36 24.34 -1.82
C LYS A 62 8.78 23.23 -2.67
N SER A 63 7.98 22.32 -2.07
CA SER A 63 7.27 21.25 -2.75
C SER A 63 8.17 20.37 -3.66
N PHE A 64 9.33 20.00 -3.14
CA PHE A 64 10.36 19.30 -3.92
C PHE A 64 10.41 17.79 -3.64
N PHE A 65 10.34 17.39 -2.35
CA PHE A 65 10.56 16.00 -1.98
C PHE A 65 9.29 15.15 -2.02
N ASP A 66 9.40 13.91 -2.53
CA ASP A 66 8.35 12.88 -2.49
C ASP A 66 8.33 12.16 -1.14
N LEU A 67 9.50 12.00 -0.51
CA LEU A 67 9.64 11.38 0.80
C LEU A 67 10.65 12.11 1.65
N ILE A 68 10.27 12.47 2.87
CA ILE A 68 11.20 12.92 3.90
C ILE A 68 11.25 11.89 5.01
N VAL A 69 12.44 11.43 5.34
CA VAL A 69 12.70 10.47 6.42
C VAL A 69 13.24 11.20 7.62
N LEU A 70 12.69 10.96 8.79
CA LEU A 70 13.13 11.55 10.07
C LEU A 70 13.76 10.44 10.92
N THR A 71 15.08 10.30 10.80
CA THR A 71 15.79 9.19 11.42
C THR A 71 16.17 9.50 12.86
N ASN A 72 15.40 8.95 13.81
CA ASN A 72 15.64 9.05 15.26
C ASN A 72 15.88 10.50 15.74
N ILE A 73 15.15 11.46 15.18
CA ILE A 73 15.35 12.88 15.49
C ILE A 73 14.34 13.42 16.49
N PHE A 74 13.21 12.72 16.66
CA PHE A 74 12.13 13.18 17.54
C PHE A 74 12.52 13.28 19.00
N GLU A 75 13.45 12.44 19.44
CA GLU A 75 13.94 12.44 20.83
C GLU A 75 14.90 13.61 21.10
N LEU A 76 15.35 14.26 20.04
CA LEU A 76 16.38 15.30 20.07
C LEU A 76 15.81 16.69 19.81
N THR A 77 14.66 16.78 19.17
CA THR A 77 14.06 18.04 18.68
C THR A 77 13.28 18.74 19.81
N PRO A 78 13.64 19.94 20.23
CA PRO A 78 12.96 20.64 21.32
C PRO A 78 11.54 21.06 20.96
N ASN A 79 11.28 21.47 19.72
CA ASN A 79 9.96 21.84 19.23
C ASN A 79 9.58 21.02 17.99
N ILE A 80 9.06 19.81 18.24
CA ILE A 80 8.69 18.85 17.20
C ILE A 80 7.58 19.40 16.29
N TYR A 81 6.63 20.15 16.83
CA TYR A 81 5.50 20.69 16.08
C TYR A 81 5.95 21.67 14.99
N GLU A 82 6.74 22.69 15.37
CA GLU A 82 7.29 23.66 14.40
C GLU A 82 8.24 23.00 13.40
N PHE A 83 9.01 22.01 13.85
CA PHE A 83 9.87 21.21 13.00
C PHE A 83 9.04 20.52 11.90
N LEU A 84 7.96 19.84 12.26
CA LEU A 84 7.07 19.18 11.30
C LEU A 84 6.41 20.17 10.33
N LEU A 85 6.01 21.34 10.80
CA LEU A 85 5.48 22.39 9.92
C LEU A 85 6.53 22.92 8.93
N SER A 86 7.77 23.01 9.35
CA SER A 86 8.88 23.49 8.50
C SER A 86 9.20 22.51 7.38
N ILE A 87 9.26 21.21 7.68
CA ILE A 87 9.53 20.19 6.66
C ILE A 87 8.37 19.98 5.69
N GLN A 88 7.13 20.22 6.11
CA GLN A 88 5.98 20.14 5.20
C GLN A 88 6.06 21.17 4.06
N LYS A 89 6.77 22.29 4.24
CA LYS A 89 6.94 23.33 3.19
C LYS A 89 7.79 22.86 2.01
N ILE A 90 8.72 21.94 2.25
CA ILE A 90 9.62 21.39 1.22
C ILE A 90 9.12 20.05 0.66
N LEU A 91 8.06 19.48 1.24
CA LEU A 91 7.42 18.24 0.81
C LEU A 91 6.41 18.54 -0.31
N LYS A 92 6.36 17.70 -1.33
CA LYS A 92 5.33 17.77 -2.40
C LYS A 92 3.93 17.57 -1.81
N GLU A 93 2.91 17.94 -2.56
CA GLU A 93 1.52 17.79 -2.12
C GLU A 93 1.14 16.36 -1.74
N ASP A 94 1.57 15.40 -2.55
CA ASP A 94 1.37 13.96 -2.32
C ASP A 94 2.56 13.33 -1.59
N GLY A 95 3.48 14.17 -1.07
CA GLY A 95 4.67 13.72 -0.38
C GLY A 95 4.37 13.10 0.97
N ARG A 96 5.30 12.26 1.43
CA ARG A 96 5.17 11.45 2.64
C ARG A 96 6.30 11.71 3.62
N ILE A 97 6.02 11.53 4.91
CA ILE A 97 7.01 11.64 5.97
C ILE A 97 7.14 10.28 6.67
N LEU A 98 8.32 9.68 6.64
CA LEU A 98 8.64 8.46 7.37
C LEU A 98 9.37 8.81 8.66
N ILE A 99 8.71 8.64 9.80
CA ILE A 99 9.30 8.90 11.11
C ILE A 99 9.79 7.58 11.70
N THR A 100 11.07 7.56 12.10
CA THR A 100 11.63 6.44 12.82
C THR A 100 11.94 6.80 14.28
N SER A 101 11.74 5.86 15.18
CA SER A 101 12.03 6.02 16.59
C SER A 101 12.44 4.71 17.23
N VAL A 102 13.20 4.78 18.31
CA VAL A 102 13.51 3.59 19.13
C VAL A 102 12.28 3.23 19.97
N ASN A 103 11.94 1.96 19.99
CA ASN A 103 10.79 1.48 20.74
C ASN A 103 11.05 1.54 22.25
N PRO A 104 10.25 2.30 23.01
CA PRO A 104 10.44 2.45 24.47
C PRO A 104 10.39 1.15 25.26
N ARG A 105 9.73 0.10 24.75
CA ARG A 105 9.69 -1.23 25.40
C ARG A 105 11.07 -1.87 25.55
N TRP A 106 12.02 -1.47 24.69
CA TRP A 106 13.41 -1.95 24.73
C TRP A 106 14.31 -1.15 25.67
N ASN A 107 13.83 -0.06 26.26
CA ASN A 107 14.63 0.87 27.06
C ASN A 107 15.48 0.17 28.13
N LEU A 108 14.84 -0.69 28.94
CA LEU A 108 15.55 -1.41 29.99
C LEU A 108 16.67 -2.31 29.43
N LEU A 109 16.37 -3.04 28.36
CA LEU A 109 17.33 -3.94 27.71
C LEU A 109 18.48 -3.15 27.07
N LEU A 110 18.17 -2.03 26.43
CA LEU A 110 19.17 -1.13 25.83
C LEU A 110 20.10 -0.53 26.89
N LEU A 111 19.59 -0.18 28.08
CA LEU A 111 20.39 0.28 29.21
C LEU A 111 21.33 -0.83 29.75
N ILE A 112 20.85 -2.07 29.78
CA ILE A 112 21.70 -3.24 30.16
C ILE A 112 22.83 -3.40 29.14
N PHE A 113 22.54 -3.31 27.84
CA PHE A 113 23.55 -3.40 26.78
C PHE A 113 24.56 -2.24 26.80
N GLU A 114 24.15 -1.06 27.24
CA GLU A 114 25.07 0.06 27.49
C GLU A 114 26.00 -0.19 28.66
N LYS A 115 25.48 -0.73 29.79
CA LYS A 115 26.28 -1.10 30.94
C LYS A 115 27.29 -2.20 30.63
N LEU A 116 26.91 -3.15 29.79
CA LEU A 116 27.78 -4.24 29.32
C LEU A 116 28.73 -3.84 28.21
N ASN A 117 28.78 -2.56 27.81
CA ASN A 117 29.59 -2.07 26.68
C ASN A 117 29.29 -2.74 25.33
N ILE A 118 28.15 -3.39 25.20
CA ILE A 118 27.67 -4.01 23.96
C ILE A 118 27.10 -2.94 23.01
N LYS A 119 26.50 -1.87 23.58
CA LYS A 119 25.98 -0.70 22.89
C LYS A 119 26.73 0.55 23.33
N THR A 120 26.95 1.51 22.40
CA THR A 120 27.47 2.84 22.78
C THR A 120 26.44 3.59 23.61
N LYS A 121 26.89 4.31 24.63
CA LYS A 121 26.02 5.13 25.48
C LYS A 121 25.28 6.17 24.64
N SER A 122 23.97 6.22 24.75
CA SER A 122 23.17 7.30 24.17
C SER A 122 23.32 8.55 25.05
N LYS A 123 23.48 9.72 24.40
CA LYS A 123 23.48 11.01 25.13
C LYS A 123 22.12 11.29 25.77
N GLU A 124 21.06 10.76 25.18
CA GLU A 124 19.66 10.99 25.57
C GLU A 124 18.96 9.67 25.93
N ARG A 125 18.14 9.75 26.98
CA ARG A 125 17.57 8.56 27.62
C ARG A 125 16.06 8.46 27.52
N SER A 126 15.36 9.43 26.93
CA SER A 126 13.92 9.43 26.85
C SER A 126 13.46 9.11 25.42
N TYR A 127 13.13 7.85 25.19
CA TYR A 127 12.50 7.48 23.92
C TYR A 127 11.04 7.91 23.90
N VAL A 128 10.62 8.56 22.82
CA VAL A 128 9.26 9.05 22.67
C VAL A 128 8.33 7.90 22.31
N HIS A 129 7.27 7.74 23.09
CA HIS A 129 6.29 6.69 22.81
C HIS A 129 5.57 6.94 21.46
N PRO A 130 5.39 5.93 20.58
CA PRO A 130 4.78 6.08 19.27
C PRO A 130 3.44 6.84 19.28
N LYS A 131 2.61 6.64 20.30
CA LYS A 131 1.34 7.37 20.46
C LYS A 131 1.55 8.89 20.62
N LYS A 132 2.61 9.33 21.28
CA LYS A 132 2.93 10.76 21.40
C LYS A 132 3.38 11.33 20.05
N ILE A 133 4.22 10.60 19.31
CA ILE A 133 4.63 10.96 17.95
C ILE A 133 3.40 11.11 17.07
N TYR A 134 2.49 10.12 17.11
CA TYR A 134 1.23 10.18 16.37
C TYR A 134 0.41 11.43 16.70
N ASN A 135 0.17 11.72 17.99
CA ASN A 135 -0.65 12.86 18.40
C ASN A 135 -0.04 14.20 17.93
N ILE A 136 1.28 14.35 18.00
CA ILE A 136 1.96 15.57 17.57
C ILE A 136 1.91 15.69 16.03
N ALA A 137 2.15 14.61 15.32
CA ALA A 137 2.07 14.58 13.87
C ALA A 137 0.63 14.91 13.40
N GLU A 138 -0.39 14.32 14.02
CA GLU A 138 -1.79 14.61 13.73
C GLU A 138 -2.13 16.08 13.97
N SER A 139 -1.69 16.67 15.09
CA SER A 139 -1.91 18.08 15.38
C SER A 139 -1.17 19.03 14.42
N SER A 140 -0.09 18.56 13.77
CA SER A 140 0.61 19.31 12.72
C SER A 140 0.00 19.14 11.32
N GLY A 141 -1.15 18.47 11.18
CA GLY A 141 -1.84 18.27 9.91
C GLY A 141 -1.36 17.04 9.12
N LEU A 142 -0.70 16.10 9.80
CA LEU A 142 -0.31 14.82 9.21
C LEU A 142 -1.33 13.73 9.57
N GLU A 143 -1.50 12.76 8.70
CA GLU A 143 -2.34 11.59 8.91
C GLU A 143 -1.51 10.32 8.84
N LEU A 144 -1.62 9.45 9.86
CA LEU A 144 -0.89 8.19 9.88
C LEU A 144 -1.44 7.24 8.80
N ASN A 145 -0.55 6.85 7.89
CA ASN A 145 -0.84 5.86 6.86
C ASN A 145 -0.56 4.43 7.35
N SER A 146 0.66 4.20 7.85
CA SER A 146 1.05 2.88 8.36
C SER A 146 2.05 2.99 9.51
N SER A 147 2.01 1.99 10.41
CA SER A 147 2.97 1.86 11.51
C SER A 147 3.39 0.41 11.65
N PHE A 148 4.69 0.18 11.75
CA PHE A 148 5.27 -1.15 11.91
C PHE A 148 6.60 -1.07 12.66
N SER A 149 7.11 -2.20 13.13
CA SER A 149 8.41 -2.26 13.79
C SER A 149 9.33 -3.30 13.16
N ARG A 150 10.64 -3.07 13.26
CA ARG A 150 11.67 -3.95 12.71
C ARG A 150 12.74 -4.22 13.74
N GLN A 151 13.53 -5.26 13.46
CA GLN A 151 14.64 -5.71 14.29
C GLN A 151 14.21 -6.15 15.69
N PHE A 152 13.99 -7.46 15.84
CA PHE A 152 13.73 -8.07 17.13
C PHE A 152 15.04 -8.47 17.83
N LEU A 153 16.03 -8.90 17.06
CA LEU A 153 17.37 -9.17 17.56
C LEU A 153 18.37 -8.14 17.02
N PRO A 154 19.03 -7.40 17.92
CA PRO A 154 20.02 -6.37 17.53
C PRO A 154 21.34 -6.97 17.06
N PHE A 155 21.51 -8.29 17.22
CA PHE A 155 22.76 -9.00 16.93
C PHE A 155 22.60 -9.95 15.75
N ASN A 156 23.66 -10.07 14.98
CA ASN A 156 23.78 -11.09 13.93
C ASN A 156 24.99 -11.98 14.23
N ILE A 157 24.82 -12.93 15.11
CA ILE A 157 25.84 -13.89 15.46
C ILE A 157 25.69 -15.11 14.55
N PHE A 158 26.70 -15.43 13.74
CA PHE A 158 26.70 -16.54 12.77
C PHE A 158 25.46 -16.57 11.83
N GLY A 159 24.92 -15.41 11.44
CA GLY A 159 23.73 -15.33 10.60
C GLY A 159 22.39 -15.58 11.30
N LEU A 160 22.41 -16.09 12.55
CA LEU A 160 21.20 -16.46 13.29
C LEU A 160 20.26 -15.26 13.51
N GLY A 161 20.83 -14.08 13.83
CA GLY A 161 20.05 -12.87 14.04
C GLY A 161 19.31 -12.43 12.79
N HIS A 162 19.91 -12.58 11.61
CA HIS A 162 19.26 -12.29 10.32
C HIS A 162 18.11 -13.28 10.06
N PHE A 163 18.33 -14.56 10.28
CA PHE A 163 17.31 -15.60 10.10
C PHE A 163 16.13 -15.41 11.05
N VAL A 164 16.41 -15.18 12.35
CA VAL A 164 15.39 -14.97 13.37
C VAL A 164 14.60 -13.68 13.10
N ASN A 165 15.27 -12.58 12.76
CA ASN A 165 14.58 -11.33 12.38
C ASN A 165 13.70 -11.56 11.17
N LYS A 166 14.19 -12.23 10.11
CA LYS A 166 13.42 -12.53 8.91
C LYS A 166 12.16 -13.33 9.22
N PHE A 167 12.25 -14.32 10.10
CA PHE A 167 11.14 -15.23 10.43
C PHE A 167 10.18 -14.60 11.44
N ILE A 168 10.69 -13.99 12.50
CA ILE A 168 9.88 -13.37 13.56
C ILE A 168 9.20 -12.10 13.06
N GLU A 169 9.89 -11.25 12.29
CA GLU A 169 9.29 -10.05 11.72
C GLU A 169 8.10 -10.37 10.82
N ALA A 170 8.13 -11.50 10.09
CA ALA A 170 7.01 -11.93 9.27
C ALA A 170 5.70 -12.02 10.04
N PHE A 171 5.74 -12.43 11.29
CA PHE A 171 4.56 -12.66 12.13
C PHE A 171 4.33 -11.56 13.18
N LEU A 172 5.39 -10.95 13.69
CA LEU A 172 5.32 -10.07 14.85
C LEU A 172 5.50 -8.57 14.55
N PHE A 173 5.82 -8.17 13.32
CA PHE A 173 6.07 -6.76 13.00
C PHE A 173 4.89 -5.84 13.32
N LYS A 174 3.66 -6.36 13.27
CA LYS A 174 2.41 -5.65 13.58
C LYS A 174 2.24 -5.34 15.07
N PHE A 175 2.87 -6.11 15.95
CA PHE A 175 2.72 -5.94 17.40
C PHE A 175 3.63 -4.85 17.98
N ASN A 176 4.35 -4.13 17.14
CA ASN A 176 5.31 -3.10 17.57
C ASN A 176 6.27 -3.61 18.67
N LEU A 177 6.79 -4.82 18.47
CA LEU A 177 7.75 -5.46 19.39
C LEU A 177 9.21 -5.30 18.93
N GLY A 178 9.45 -4.87 17.69
CA GLY A 178 10.79 -4.59 17.18
C GLY A 178 11.45 -3.40 17.88
N ILE A 179 12.77 -3.31 17.77
CA ILE A 179 13.58 -2.23 18.39
C ILE A 179 13.28 -0.89 17.73
N ASN A 180 13.06 -0.88 16.40
CA ASN A 180 12.82 0.33 15.65
C ASN A 180 11.38 0.39 15.17
N ASN A 181 10.70 1.47 15.51
CA ASN A 181 9.40 1.80 14.97
C ASN A 181 9.55 2.64 13.70
N TYR A 182 8.67 2.39 12.75
CA TYR A 182 8.51 3.14 11.51
C TYR A 182 7.06 3.59 11.42
N MET A 183 6.84 4.87 11.22
CA MET A 183 5.52 5.46 11.08
C MET A 183 5.51 6.33 9.82
N LEU A 184 4.72 5.93 8.84
CA LEU A 184 4.54 6.67 7.58
C LEU A 184 3.32 7.57 7.71
N PHE A 185 3.52 8.85 7.42
CA PHE A 185 2.49 9.87 7.43
C PHE A 185 2.33 10.49 6.06
N ASN A 186 1.09 10.87 5.73
CA ASN A 186 0.74 11.71 4.60
C ASN A 186 0.32 13.09 5.11
N ILE A 187 0.43 14.13 4.28
CA ILE A 187 -0.16 15.42 4.59
C ILE A 187 -1.69 15.28 4.51
N LYS A 188 -2.39 15.74 5.55
CA LYS A 188 -3.85 15.78 5.58
C LYS A 188 -4.33 17.00 4.77
N LYS A 189 -4.57 16.81 3.48
CA LYS A 189 -5.12 17.87 2.62
C LYS A 189 -6.52 17.50 2.15
N PRO A 190 -7.45 18.45 2.07
CA PRO A 190 -8.58 18.33 1.18
C PRO A 190 -8.03 18.46 -0.24
N VAL A 191 -8.05 17.39 -1.01
CA VAL A 191 -7.68 17.42 -2.42
C VAL A 191 -8.98 17.56 -3.21
N GLU A 192 -9.26 18.75 -3.70
CA GLU A 192 -10.17 18.98 -4.81
C GLU A 192 -9.36 18.92 -6.11
N LYS A 193 -9.17 17.74 -6.65
CA LYS A 193 -8.65 17.52 -7.99
C LYS A 193 -9.72 16.86 -8.83
N ASN A 194 -10.03 17.45 -9.97
CA ASN A 194 -10.83 16.80 -11.02
C ASN A 194 -9.94 15.74 -11.69
N PHE A 195 -10.02 14.51 -11.19
CA PHE A 195 -9.33 13.37 -11.79
C PHE A 195 -10.13 12.82 -12.95
N THR A 196 -9.45 12.49 -14.04
CA THR A 196 -10.01 11.64 -15.09
C THR A 196 -10.14 10.20 -14.60
N LYS A 197 -11.19 9.50 -15.07
CA LYS A 197 -11.56 8.17 -14.56
C LYS A 197 -11.56 7.13 -15.68
N THR A 198 -11.06 5.93 -15.38
CA THR A 198 -11.26 4.76 -16.25
C THR A 198 -11.90 3.64 -15.43
N ILE A 199 -12.95 3.03 -15.98
CA ILE A 199 -13.61 1.84 -15.42
C ILE A 199 -13.24 0.64 -16.28
N ILE A 200 -12.56 -0.33 -15.68
CA ILE A 200 -12.15 -1.57 -16.33
C ILE A 200 -13.15 -2.67 -15.97
N VAL A 201 -13.69 -3.32 -16.99
CA VAL A 201 -14.65 -4.42 -16.89
C VAL A 201 -14.04 -5.68 -17.52
N PRO A 202 -13.36 -6.54 -16.72
CA PRO A 202 -12.89 -7.83 -17.21
C PRO A 202 -14.10 -8.75 -17.44
N ALA A 203 -14.31 -9.19 -18.69
CA ALA A 203 -15.45 -9.99 -19.09
C ALA A 203 -15.04 -11.31 -19.74
N LYS A 204 -15.58 -12.43 -19.24
CA LYS A 204 -15.40 -13.75 -19.84
C LYS A 204 -16.65 -14.60 -19.64
N ASN A 205 -17.34 -14.95 -20.73
CA ASN A 205 -18.65 -15.60 -20.74
C ASN A 205 -19.70 -14.77 -19.99
N GLU A 206 -19.78 -13.47 -20.31
CA GLU A 206 -20.62 -12.49 -19.62
C GLU A 206 -21.56 -11.74 -20.60
N GLU A 207 -21.85 -12.32 -21.77
CA GLU A 207 -22.67 -11.71 -22.84
C GLU A 207 -23.95 -11.04 -22.33
N LYS A 208 -24.68 -11.71 -21.42
CA LYS A 208 -25.97 -11.22 -20.91
C LYS A 208 -25.84 -10.16 -19.80
N ASN A 209 -24.68 -10.10 -19.16
CA ASN A 209 -24.44 -9.16 -18.07
C ASN A 209 -23.90 -7.80 -18.52
N LEU A 210 -23.26 -7.73 -19.70
CA LEU A 210 -22.61 -6.50 -20.17
C LEU A 210 -23.59 -5.33 -20.35
N GLU A 211 -24.75 -5.54 -20.99
CA GLU A 211 -25.68 -4.45 -21.23
C GLU A 211 -26.32 -3.91 -19.92
N PRO A 212 -26.85 -4.75 -19.01
CA PRO A 212 -27.31 -4.27 -17.72
C PRO A 212 -26.21 -3.54 -16.92
N LEU A 213 -24.96 -3.99 -17.01
CA LEU A 213 -23.83 -3.34 -16.34
C LEU A 213 -23.58 -1.95 -16.92
N ILE A 214 -23.45 -1.80 -18.25
CA ILE A 214 -23.16 -0.51 -18.90
C ILE A 214 -24.24 0.52 -18.61
N ARG A 215 -25.52 0.10 -18.58
CA ARG A 215 -26.65 1.00 -18.24
C ARG A 215 -26.57 1.54 -16.81
N ARG A 216 -25.90 0.82 -15.90
CA ARG A 216 -25.82 1.12 -14.47
C ARG A 216 -24.49 1.75 -14.05
N VAL A 217 -23.50 1.83 -14.94
CA VAL A 217 -22.25 2.51 -14.64
C VAL A 217 -22.56 3.98 -14.28
N PRO A 218 -22.04 4.50 -13.15
CA PRO A 218 -22.29 5.86 -12.73
C PRO A 218 -21.89 6.88 -13.80
N LYS A 219 -22.73 7.89 -13.98
CA LYS A 219 -22.38 9.07 -14.76
C LYS A 219 -21.58 10.01 -13.86
N PHE A 220 -20.40 10.36 -14.30
CA PHE A 220 -19.54 11.34 -13.63
C PHE A 220 -19.63 12.67 -14.37
N GLU A 221 -19.33 13.79 -13.71
CA GLU A 221 -19.30 15.13 -14.34
C GLU A 221 -18.34 15.18 -15.54
N ASN A 222 -17.19 14.50 -15.42
CA ASN A 222 -16.31 14.23 -16.54
C ASN A 222 -16.51 12.77 -16.96
N ASP A 223 -16.91 12.53 -18.19
CA ASP A 223 -17.20 11.19 -18.70
C ASP A 223 -16.05 10.22 -18.41
N ALA A 224 -16.39 9.12 -17.78
CA ALA A 224 -15.43 8.08 -17.48
C ALA A 224 -15.19 7.22 -18.72
N GLU A 225 -13.93 6.97 -19.05
CA GLU A 225 -13.56 5.94 -20.02
C GLU A 225 -13.95 4.56 -19.49
N ILE A 226 -14.61 3.74 -20.30
CA ILE A 226 -15.01 2.37 -19.97
C ILE A 226 -14.24 1.41 -20.85
N ILE A 227 -13.42 0.54 -20.26
CA ILE A 227 -12.68 -0.48 -21.01
C ILE A 227 -13.28 -1.85 -20.70
N ILE A 228 -13.97 -2.43 -21.69
CA ILE A 228 -14.41 -3.82 -21.65
C ILE A 228 -13.28 -4.68 -22.20
N ILE A 229 -12.63 -5.48 -21.33
CA ILE A 229 -11.59 -6.39 -21.79
C ILE A 229 -12.09 -7.82 -21.77
N CYS A 230 -12.22 -8.40 -22.97
CA CYS A 230 -12.83 -9.70 -23.21
C CYS A 230 -11.77 -10.81 -23.19
N GLY A 231 -11.91 -11.75 -22.26
CA GLY A 231 -11.15 -13.01 -22.26
C GLY A 231 -11.71 -13.99 -23.29
N GLU A 232 -10.94 -15.05 -23.59
CA GLU A 232 -11.38 -16.15 -24.46
C GLU A 232 -12.72 -16.71 -23.94
N SER A 233 -13.83 -16.36 -24.62
CA SER A 233 -15.20 -16.67 -24.23
C SER A 233 -15.79 -17.73 -25.15
N LYS A 234 -16.76 -18.51 -24.64
CA LYS A 234 -17.53 -19.48 -25.41
C LYS A 234 -18.83 -18.89 -25.95
N ASP A 235 -19.25 -17.75 -25.43
CA ASP A 235 -20.41 -16.96 -25.85
C ASP A 235 -19.98 -15.72 -26.65
N LYS A 236 -20.93 -14.87 -27.01
CA LYS A 236 -20.71 -13.66 -27.81
C LYS A 236 -20.33 -12.44 -26.93
N THR A 237 -19.52 -12.65 -25.89
CA THR A 237 -19.12 -11.55 -24.97
C THR A 237 -18.41 -10.41 -25.73
N TYR A 238 -17.48 -10.72 -26.63
CA TYR A 238 -16.75 -9.71 -27.38
C TYR A 238 -17.65 -8.93 -28.36
N GLU A 239 -18.43 -9.66 -29.15
CA GLU A 239 -19.37 -9.09 -30.11
C GLU A 239 -20.40 -8.20 -29.41
N LYS A 240 -20.87 -8.61 -28.22
CA LYS A 240 -21.75 -7.82 -27.38
C LYS A 240 -21.09 -6.54 -26.89
N GLY A 241 -19.83 -6.61 -26.49
CA GLY A 241 -19.03 -5.39 -26.14
C GLY A 241 -18.96 -4.40 -27.31
N VAL A 242 -18.67 -4.89 -28.52
CA VAL A 242 -18.62 -4.07 -29.75
C VAL A 242 -19.98 -3.49 -30.09
N GLU A 243 -21.06 -4.28 -29.94
CA GLU A 243 -22.44 -3.79 -30.13
C GLU A 243 -22.75 -2.62 -29.17
N LEU A 244 -22.41 -2.76 -27.87
CA LEU A 244 -22.67 -1.74 -26.86
C LEU A 244 -21.88 -0.47 -27.13
N LYS A 245 -20.61 -0.56 -27.52
CA LYS A 245 -19.81 0.59 -27.97
C LYS A 245 -20.49 1.38 -29.08
N ASN A 246 -21.06 0.68 -30.08
CA ASN A 246 -21.74 1.32 -31.21
C ASN A 246 -23.13 1.89 -30.85
N ARG A 247 -23.79 1.32 -29.84
CA ARG A 247 -25.12 1.73 -29.37
C ARG A 247 -25.05 2.93 -28.41
N TYR A 248 -24.11 2.94 -27.47
CA TYR A 248 -23.94 3.99 -26.46
C TYR A 248 -22.84 4.95 -26.87
N LYS A 249 -23.08 5.75 -27.92
CA LYS A 249 -22.10 6.70 -28.50
C LYS A 249 -21.80 7.90 -27.59
N ASP A 250 -22.63 8.12 -26.61
CA ASP A 250 -22.47 9.10 -25.51
C ASP A 250 -21.52 8.66 -24.42
N LEU A 251 -21.06 7.40 -24.43
CA LEU A 251 -20.10 6.85 -23.50
C LEU A 251 -18.78 6.56 -24.23
N ASP A 252 -17.65 6.87 -23.58
CA ASP A 252 -16.32 6.50 -24.09
C ASP A 252 -16.04 5.02 -23.80
N ILE A 253 -16.54 4.11 -24.65
CA ILE A 253 -16.37 2.67 -24.50
C ILE A 253 -15.26 2.18 -25.43
N LYS A 254 -14.22 1.55 -24.84
CA LYS A 254 -13.20 0.77 -25.55
C LYS A 254 -13.44 -0.71 -25.34
N VAL A 255 -13.31 -1.51 -26.39
CA VAL A 255 -13.42 -2.98 -26.30
C VAL A 255 -12.09 -3.58 -26.72
N LEU A 256 -11.50 -4.35 -25.82
CA LEU A 256 -10.22 -5.01 -26.04
C LEU A 256 -10.41 -6.52 -26.03
N ASN A 257 -9.67 -7.21 -26.90
CA ASN A 257 -9.55 -8.66 -26.88
C ASN A 257 -8.27 -9.02 -26.11
N GLN A 258 -8.42 -9.73 -24.99
CA GLN A 258 -7.30 -10.09 -24.12
C GLN A 258 -6.26 -10.95 -24.83
N LYS A 259 -4.99 -10.57 -24.75
CA LYS A 259 -3.86 -11.31 -25.35
C LYS A 259 -3.36 -12.44 -24.45
N THR A 260 -3.31 -12.21 -23.13
CA THR A 260 -2.72 -13.13 -22.15
C THR A 260 -3.80 -13.68 -21.23
N ARG A 261 -3.91 -15.00 -21.10
CA ARG A 261 -4.95 -15.68 -20.30
C ARG A 261 -4.86 -15.33 -18.81
N GLY A 262 -6.02 -15.03 -18.20
CA GLY A 262 -6.20 -14.78 -16.76
C GLY A 262 -6.73 -13.38 -16.45
N LYS A 263 -7.46 -13.21 -15.32
CA LYS A 263 -8.05 -11.92 -14.91
C LYS A 263 -6.96 -10.86 -14.65
N GLY A 264 -5.91 -11.21 -13.91
CA GLY A 264 -4.82 -10.27 -13.58
C GLY A 264 -4.15 -9.68 -14.83
N PRO A 265 -3.67 -10.51 -15.79
CA PRO A 265 -3.16 -10.01 -17.07
C PRO A 265 -4.16 -9.16 -17.85
N ALA A 266 -5.46 -9.52 -17.85
CA ALA A 266 -6.49 -8.70 -18.50
C ALA A 266 -6.57 -7.30 -17.88
N VAL A 267 -6.61 -7.21 -16.55
CA VAL A 267 -6.65 -5.92 -15.86
C VAL A 267 -5.41 -5.09 -16.18
N ILE A 268 -4.22 -5.67 -16.17
CA ILE A 268 -2.97 -4.95 -16.52
C ILE A 268 -3.04 -4.42 -17.95
N GLU A 269 -3.42 -5.27 -18.91
CA GLU A 269 -3.54 -4.89 -20.32
C GLU A 269 -4.58 -3.75 -20.50
N ALA A 270 -5.69 -3.79 -19.78
CA ALA A 270 -6.66 -2.70 -19.80
C ALA A 270 -6.10 -1.40 -19.21
N ILE A 271 -5.34 -1.47 -18.11
CA ILE A 271 -4.70 -0.28 -17.50
C ILE A 271 -3.66 0.34 -18.44
N GLU A 272 -2.88 -0.47 -19.14
CA GLU A 272 -1.90 0.00 -20.14
C GLU A 272 -2.59 0.76 -21.31
N ASN A 273 -3.82 0.39 -21.63
CA ASN A 273 -4.64 1.04 -22.68
C ASN A 273 -5.60 2.12 -22.13
N SER A 274 -5.55 2.43 -20.84
CA SER A 274 -6.41 3.42 -20.20
C SER A 274 -5.77 4.81 -20.23
N SER A 275 -6.61 5.85 -20.06
CA SER A 275 -6.17 7.25 -20.01
C SER A 275 -6.43 7.93 -18.66
N GLY A 276 -7.32 7.37 -17.82
CA GLY A 276 -7.72 7.99 -16.55
C GLY A 276 -6.63 8.03 -15.48
N ASP A 277 -6.65 9.08 -14.66
CA ASP A 277 -5.80 9.22 -13.47
C ASP A 277 -6.19 8.23 -12.36
N LEU A 278 -7.49 7.94 -12.28
CA LEU A 278 -8.06 6.95 -11.37
C LEU A 278 -8.58 5.75 -12.16
N ILE A 279 -8.26 4.56 -11.65
CA ILE A 279 -8.67 3.30 -12.25
C ILE A 279 -9.68 2.61 -11.33
N GLY A 280 -10.86 2.33 -11.84
CA GLY A 280 -11.86 1.49 -11.21
C GLY A 280 -11.91 0.11 -11.86
N ILE A 281 -11.97 -0.96 -11.07
CA ILE A 281 -12.22 -2.32 -11.55
C ILE A 281 -13.62 -2.73 -11.10
N LEU A 282 -14.41 -3.23 -12.04
CA LEU A 282 -15.77 -3.72 -11.81
C LEU A 282 -15.95 -5.09 -12.46
N ASP A 283 -16.27 -6.12 -11.67
CA ASP A 283 -16.55 -7.45 -12.19
C ASP A 283 -17.85 -7.43 -13.05
N ALA A 284 -17.80 -8.08 -14.20
CA ALA A 284 -18.92 -8.07 -15.17
C ALA A 284 -20.18 -8.83 -14.71
N ASP A 285 -20.09 -9.60 -13.64
CA ASP A 285 -21.15 -10.52 -13.18
C ASP A 285 -22.28 -9.87 -12.36
N LEU A 286 -22.23 -8.55 -12.17
CA LEU A 286 -23.21 -7.77 -11.40
C LEU A 286 -23.37 -8.23 -9.93
N SER A 287 -22.42 -8.97 -9.41
CA SER A 287 -22.44 -9.37 -7.99
C SER A 287 -22.23 -8.21 -7.03
N VAL A 288 -21.64 -7.11 -7.50
CA VAL A 288 -21.56 -5.81 -6.84
C VAL A 288 -22.27 -4.78 -7.70
N ASP A 289 -23.04 -3.90 -7.08
CA ASP A 289 -23.76 -2.86 -7.79
C ASP A 289 -22.78 -1.86 -8.45
N PRO A 290 -22.89 -1.62 -9.77
CA PRO A 290 -22.01 -0.68 -10.49
C PRO A 290 -22.00 0.73 -9.90
N GLU A 291 -23.15 1.18 -9.36
CA GLU A 291 -23.33 2.50 -8.76
C GLU A 291 -22.37 2.74 -7.58
N THR A 292 -21.94 1.66 -6.90
CA THR A 292 -21.00 1.74 -5.78
C THR A 292 -19.65 2.35 -6.17
N LEU A 293 -19.26 2.28 -7.45
CA LEU A 293 -18.04 2.91 -7.94
C LEU A 293 -18.01 4.42 -7.70
N PHE A 294 -19.17 5.07 -7.67
CA PHE A 294 -19.26 6.50 -7.39
C PHE A 294 -18.58 6.84 -6.03
N ASP A 295 -18.96 6.13 -4.98
CA ASP A 295 -18.41 6.31 -3.64
C ASP A 295 -16.91 5.99 -3.57
N PHE A 296 -16.47 4.95 -4.31
CA PHE A 296 -15.06 4.57 -4.36
C PHE A 296 -14.19 5.66 -4.99
N PHE A 297 -14.64 6.21 -6.12
CA PHE A 297 -13.92 7.30 -6.77
C PHE A 297 -13.92 8.55 -5.89
N GLU A 298 -15.06 8.92 -5.30
CA GLU A 298 -15.17 10.07 -4.40
C GLU A 298 -14.21 9.97 -3.21
N ILE A 299 -14.02 8.79 -2.63
CA ILE A 299 -13.08 8.56 -1.52
C ILE A 299 -11.65 8.89 -1.95
N VAL A 300 -11.24 8.46 -3.16
CA VAL A 300 -9.89 8.72 -3.67
C VAL A 300 -9.73 10.19 -4.07
N GLU A 301 -10.72 10.78 -4.74
CA GLU A 301 -10.73 12.20 -5.13
C GLU A 301 -10.61 13.14 -3.93
N LYS A 302 -11.29 12.81 -2.83
CA LYS A 302 -11.22 13.56 -1.56
C LYS A 302 -9.94 13.26 -0.75
N GLY A 303 -8.99 12.53 -1.31
CA GLY A 303 -7.72 12.21 -0.64
C GLY A 303 -7.87 11.35 0.62
N ARG A 304 -9.03 10.69 0.81
CA ARG A 304 -9.27 9.83 1.97
C ARG A 304 -8.54 8.49 1.87
N ALA A 305 -8.24 8.04 0.65
CA ALA A 305 -7.44 6.86 0.35
C ALA A 305 -6.73 7.01 -0.99
N ASP A 306 -5.66 6.22 -1.22
CA ASP A 306 -5.00 6.06 -2.52
C ASP A 306 -5.49 4.79 -3.22
N PHE A 307 -6.01 3.84 -2.41
CA PHE A 307 -6.55 2.57 -2.85
C PHE A 307 -7.80 2.22 -2.04
N VAL A 308 -8.93 2.04 -2.70
CA VAL A 308 -10.19 1.59 -2.09
C VAL A 308 -10.46 0.15 -2.51
N ASN A 309 -10.63 -0.73 -1.54
CA ASN A 309 -10.99 -2.13 -1.73
C ASN A 309 -12.43 -2.38 -1.31
N GLY A 310 -13.23 -3.07 -2.13
CA GLY A 310 -14.56 -3.50 -1.71
C GLY A 310 -14.49 -4.57 -0.61
N THR A 311 -15.41 -4.54 0.32
CA THR A 311 -15.61 -5.63 1.29
C THR A 311 -17.05 -6.13 1.29
N ARG A 312 -17.24 -7.45 1.06
CA ARG A 312 -18.52 -8.13 0.98
C ARG A 312 -19.01 -8.69 2.32
N LEU A 313 -18.16 -8.65 3.35
CA LEU A 313 -18.38 -9.34 4.61
C LEU A 313 -19.03 -8.48 5.69
N ILE A 314 -19.33 -7.21 5.40
CA ILE A 314 -19.94 -6.26 6.35
C ILE A 314 -21.46 -6.41 6.34
N TYR A 315 -22.06 -6.45 5.15
CA TYR A 315 -23.52 -6.62 5.01
C TYR A 315 -23.92 -8.09 4.94
N LYS A 316 -25.18 -8.37 5.29
CA LYS A 316 -25.74 -9.71 5.11
C LYS A 316 -25.80 -10.02 3.61
N MET A 317 -25.04 -11.02 3.21
CA MET A 317 -25.05 -11.49 1.82
C MET A 317 -26.37 -12.18 1.46
N GLU A 318 -26.75 -12.11 0.19
CA GLU A 318 -27.87 -12.90 -0.32
C GLU A 318 -27.60 -14.42 -0.15
N SER A 319 -28.66 -15.18 0.08
CA SER A 319 -28.56 -16.63 0.21
C SER A 319 -27.97 -17.24 -1.08
N GLY A 320 -26.87 -17.98 -0.94
CA GLY A 320 -26.16 -18.58 -2.08
C GLY A 320 -25.07 -17.71 -2.73
N ALA A 321 -24.96 -16.43 -2.38
CA ALA A 321 -23.92 -15.55 -2.94
C ALA A 321 -22.49 -16.02 -2.63
N MET A 322 -22.27 -16.58 -1.44
CA MET A 322 -20.97 -17.15 -1.06
C MET A 322 -21.16 -18.51 -0.36
N ARG A 323 -20.40 -19.52 -0.80
CA ARG A 323 -20.40 -20.84 -0.15
C ARG A 323 -19.63 -20.81 1.17
N LYS A 324 -20.07 -21.56 2.20
CA LYS A 324 -19.50 -21.61 3.55
C LYS A 324 -17.97 -21.85 3.56
N LEU A 325 -17.46 -22.76 2.74
CA LEU A 325 -16.02 -23.04 2.63
C LEU A 325 -15.23 -21.85 2.05
N ASN A 326 -15.80 -21.10 1.11
CA ASN A 326 -15.15 -19.90 0.57
C ASN A 326 -15.06 -18.80 1.63
N ASN A 327 -16.07 -18.70 2.51
CA ASN A 327 -16.06 -17.75 3.62
C ASN A 327 -14.95 -18.08 4.62
N ILE A 328 -14.80 -19.36 5.00
CA ILE A 328 -13.70 -19.80 5.90
C ILE A 328 -12.34 -19.52 5.27
N GLY A 329 -12.17 -19.84 3.99
CA GLY A 329 -10.95 -19.54 3.24
C GLY A 329 -10.66 -18.03 3.21
N ASN A 330 -11.68 -17.20 2.96
CA ASN A 330 -11.53 -15.76 2.94
C ASN A 330 -11.10 -15.19 4.31
N ILE A 331 -11.70 -15.68 5.42
CA ILE A 331 -11.30 -15.29 6.78
C ILE A 331 -9.83 -15.66 7.06
N PHE A 332 -9.39 -16.84 6.65
CA PHE A 332 -8.01 -17.27 6.80
C PHE A 332 -7.03 -16.37 6.02
N PHE A 333 -7.31 -16.15 4.74
CA PHE A 333 -6.48 -15.29 3.90
C PHE A 333 -6.51 -13.83 4.35
N GLN A 334 -7.67 -13.32 4.76
CA GLN A 334 -7.84 -12.01 5.37
C GLN A 334 -6.90 -11.82 6.57
N PHE A 335 -6.83 -12.81 7.47
CA PHE A 335 -5.94 -12.75 8.63
C PHE A 335 -4.47 -12.64 8.21
N ILE A 336 -4.02 -13.50 7.29
CA ILE A 336 -2.64 -13.48 6.77
C ILE A 336 -2.33 -12.16 6.07
N ILE A 337 -3.23 -11.67 5.20
CA ILE A 337 -3.04 -10.41 4.49
C ILE A 337 -2.99 -9.23 5.45
N SER A 338 -3.88 -9.21 6.45
CA SER A 338 -3.89 -8.15 7.47
C SER A 338 -2.57 -8.09 8.25
N ILE A 339 -1.95 -9.25 8.47
CA ILE A 339 -0.60 -9.31 9.06
C ILE A 339 0.43 -8.72 8.09
N LEU A 340 0.40 -9.11 6.82
CA LEU A 340 1.34 -8.65 5.80
C LEU A 340 1.31 -7.15 5.59
N ILE A 341 0.13 -6.57 5.43
CA ILE A 341 -0.03 -5.16 5.10
C ILE A 341 -0.13 -4.24 6.32
N SER A 342 -0.01 -4.79 7.54
CA SER A 342 -0.15 -4.04 8.82
C SER A 342 -1.46 -3.25 8.96
N LYS A 343 -2.50 -3.66 8.22
CA LYS A 343 -3.85 -3.09 8.27
C LYS A 343 -4.89 -4.21 8.38
N LYS A 344 -5.96 -3.95 9.10
CA LYS A 344 -7.09 -4.89 9.16
C LYS A 344 -7.86 -4.79 7.85
N LEU A 345 -7.76 -5.82 7.02
CA LEU A 345 -8.67 -6.03 5.89
C LEU A 345 -9.73 -7.03 6.29
N THR A 346 -10.95 -6.83 5.80
CA THR A 346 -12.08 -7.73 6.03
C THR A 346 -12.42 -8.59 4.81
N ASP A 347 -12.00 -8.18 3.61
CA ASP A 347 -12.18 -8.96 2.38
C ASP A 347 -11.02 -8.74 1.41
N SER A 348 -10.34 -9.80 1.04
CA SER A 348 -9.19 -9.75 0.13
C SER A 348 -9.52 -10.15 -1.31
N LEU A 349 -10.71 -10.72 -1.53
CA LEU A 349 -11.13 -11.31 -2.79
C LEU A 349 -12.27 -10.54 -3.47
N CYS A 350 -12.64 -9.36 -3.00
CA CYS A 350 -13.55 -8.50 -3.71
C CYS A 350 -12.90 -7.96 -4.98
N GLY A 351 -13.51 -8.15 -6.14
CA GLY A 351 -12.97 -7.68 -7.41
C GLY A 351 -13.09 -6.17 -7.61
N THR A 352 -14.07 -5.53 -6.95
CA THR A 352 -14.31 -4.09 -7.08
C THR A 352 -13.27 -3.29 -6.30
N LYS A 353 -12.51 -2.47 -7.01
CA LYS A 353 -11.42 -1.63 -6.48
C LYS A 353 -11.34 -0.32 -7.23
N VAL A 354 -10.91 0.75 -6.55
CA VAL A 354 -10.49 2.01 -7.19
C VAL A 354 -9.15 2.43 -6.61
N PHE A 355 -8.25 2.88 -7.46
CA PHE A 355 -6.92 3.31 -7.08
C PHE A 355 -6.33 4.33 -8.07
N LYS A 356 -5.30 5.03 -7.63
CA LYS A 356 -4.54 5.95 -8.49
C LYS A 356 -3.73 5.17 -9.54
N ARG A 357 -3.72 5.64 -10.78
CA ARG A 357 -2.97 5.03 -11.88
C ARG A 357 -1.47 4.87 -11.57
N SER A 358 -0.89 5.78 -10.78
CA SER A 358 0.51 5.70 -10.34
C SER A 358 0.86 4.39 -9.62
N LEU A 359 -0.13 3.69 -9.03
CA LEU A 359 0.07 2.38 -8.41
C LEU A 359 0.63 1.32 -9.38
N ILE A 360 0.42 1.48 -10.69
CA ILE A 360 0.89 0.52 -11.69
C ILE A 360 2.41 0.36 -11.68
N GLN A 361 3.16 1.44 -11.52
CA GLN A 361 4.62 1.36 -11.40
C GLN A 361 5.02 0.57 -10.15
N ASN A 362 4.33 0.80 -9.03
CA ASN A 362 4.51 0.06 -7.80
C ASN A 362 4.18 -1.42 -7.97
N MET A 363 3.15 -1.74 -8.73
CA MET A 363 2.77 -3.12 -9.04
C MET A 363 3.83 -3.82 -9.91
N TYR A 364 4.41 -3.16 -10.90
CA TYR A 364 5.52 -3.74 -11.67
C TYR A 364 6.76 -3.96 -10.79
N LYS A 365 7.09 -2.99 -9.92
CA LYS A 365 8.16 -3.15 -8.93
C LYS A 365 7.89 -4.36 -8.03
N TRP A 366 6.67 -4.48 -7.49
CA TRP A 366 6.25 -5.60 -6.67
C TRP A 366 6.39 -6.95 -7.40
N LYS A 367 5.86 -7.06 -8.62
CA LYS A 367 5.91 -8.29 -9.42
C LYS A 367 7.34 -8.75 -9.74
N ARG A 368 8.29 -7.82 -9.92
CA ARG A 368 9.72 -8.15 -10.11
C ARG A 368 10.37 -8.76 -8.88
N LEU A 369 9.85 -8.50 -7.69
CA LEU A 369 10.36 -9.05 -6.44
C LEU A 369 9.84 -10.47 -6.16
N LEU A 370 8.76 -10.86 -6.81
CA LEU A 370 8.11 -12.15 -6.61
C LEU A 370 8.65 -13.22 -7.58
N THR A 371 8.82 -14.44 -7.06
CA THR A 371 9.11 -15.62 -7.89
C THR A 371 7.84 -16.38 -8.28
N ILE A 372 6.73 -16.13 -7.57
CA ILE A 372 5.44 -16.81 -7.75
C ILE A 372 4.41 -15.76 -8.22
N LYS A 373 3.67 -16.09 -9.28
CA LYS A 373 2.64 -15.22 -9.84
C LYS A 373 1.33 -15.29 -9.03
N ASP A 374 0.67 -14.15 -8.86
CA ASP A 374 -0.67 -14.08 -8.32
C ASP A 374 -1.66 -14.83 -9.23
N PRO A 375 -2.41 -15.83 -8.71
CA PRO A 375 -3.36 -16.58 -9.51
C PRO A 375 -4.58 -15.77 -9.96
N PHE A 376 -4.91 -14.67 -9.27
CA PHE A 376 -6.11 -13.86 -9.52
C PHE A 376 -5.81 -12.44 -9.99
N GLY A 377 -4.63 -11.89 -9.70
CA GLY A 377 -4.23 -10.52 -9.97
C GLY A 377 -4.71 -9.49 -8.93
N ASP A 378 -5.66 -9.86 -8.06
CA ASP A 378 -6.20 -8.98 -7.02
C ASP A 378 -5.19 -8.73 -5.89
N PHE A 379 -4.36 -9.72 -5.58
CA PHE A 379 -3.37 -9.64 -4.50
C PHE A 379 -2.15 -8.83 -4.90
N ASP A 380 -1.73 -8.89 -6.17
CA ASP A 380 -0.66 -8.04 -6.68
C ASP A 380 -0.99 -6.56 -6.49
N LEU A 381 -2.26 -6.16 -6.70
CA LEU A 381 -2.72 -4.78 -6.49
C LEU A 381 -2.69 -4.39 -5.00
N ILE A 382 -3.29 -5.21 -4.12
CA ILE A 382 -3.35 -4.92 -2.68
C ILE A 382 -1.95 -4.90 -2.07
N PHE A 383 -1.11 -5.87 -2.42
CA PHE A 383 0.23 -5.98 -1.85
C PHE A 383 1.19 -4.93 -2.38
N SER A 384 1.09 -4.56 -3.65
CA SER A 384 1.89 -3.45 -4.18
C SER A 384 1.52 -2.13 -3.53
N ALA A 385 0.22 -1.86 -3.34
CA ALA A 385 -0.24 -0.69 -2.62
C ALA A 385 0.28 -0.65 -1.17
N ALA A 386 0.15 -1.77 -0.45
CA ALA A 386 0.65 -1.87 0.92
C ALA A 386 2.18 -1.78 1.00
N TYR A 387 2.89 -2.43 0.07
CA TYR A 387 4.36 -2.43 0.02
C TYR A 387 4.92 -1.03 -0.25
N SER A 388 4.26 -0.26 -1.10
CA SER A 388 4.64 1.12 -1.45
C SER A 388 4.11 2.16 -0.46
N GLY A 389 3.37 1.73 0.58
CA GLY A 389 2.85 2.63 1.61
C GLY A 389 1.65 3.46 1.17
N GLU A 390 0.87 2.98 0.19
CA GLU A 390 -0.36 3.64 -0.19
C GLU A 390 -1.43 3.54 0.92
N LYS A 391 -2.26 4.54 1.04
CA LYS A 391 -3.36 4.56 2.00
C LYS A 391 -4.52 3.69 1.51
N ILE A 392 -4.64 2.48 2.08
CA ILE A 392 -5.70 1.53 1.72
C ILE A 392 -6.90 1.74 2.64
N LEU A 393 -8.11 1.81 2.05
CA LEU A 393 -9.39 1.85 2.74
C LEU A 393 -10.30 0.73 2.21
N GLU A 394 -11.11 0.14 3.09
CA GLU A 394 -12.19 -0.76 2.67
C GLU A 394 -13.53 -0.05 2.67
N TYR A 395 -14.30 -0.28 1.60
CA TYR A 395 -15.67 0.20 1.45
C TYR A 395 -16.65 -0.98 1.42
N PRO A 396 -17.69 -1.00 2.26
CA PRO A 396 -18.65 -2.10 2.30
C PRO A 396 -19.54 -2.12 1.06
N VAL A 397 -19.65 -3.30 0.43
CA VAL A 397 -20.50 -3.51 -0.74
C VAL A 397 -21.55 -4.56 -0.47
N HIS A 398 -22.74 -4.40 -1.05
CA HIS A 398 -23.75 -5.44 -1.08
C HIS A 398 -23.36 -6.51 -2.10
N TYR A 399 -23.29 -7.77 -1.65
CA TYR A 399 -22.89 -8.88 -2.51
C TYR A 399 -24.10 -9.74 -2.87
N LYS A 400 -24.44 -9.71 -4.16
CA LYS A 400 -25.61 -10.39 -4.74
C LYS A 400 -25.23 -11.75 -5.33
N ALA A 401 -26.20 -12.64 -5.43
CA ALA A 401 -26.02 -13.86 -6.19
C ALA A 401 -25.94 -13.54 -7.69
N ARG A 402 -25.05 -14.24 -8.40
CA ARG A 402 -24.92 -14.11 -9.86
C ARG A 402 -26.19 -14.55 -10.54
N THR A 403 -26.63 -13.75 -11.52
CA THR A 403 -27.80 -14.09 -12.33
C THR A 403 -27.44 -14.94 -13.56
N TYR A 404 -26.19 -14.80 -14.06
CA TYR A 404 -25.68 -15.51 -15.24
C TYR A 404 -24.20 -15.89 -15.04
N GLY A 405 -23.78 -16.98 -15.73
CA GLY A 405 -22.40 -17.45 -15.68
C GLY A 405 -22.08 -18.37 -14.49
N SER A 406 -20.86 -18.88 -14.44
CA SER A 406 -20.35 -19.75 -13.38
C SER A 406 -18.98 -19.29 -12.88
N THR A 407 -18.66 -19.60 -11.62
CA THR A 407 -17.36 -19.27 -11.05
C THR A 407 -16.23 -20.01 -11.76
N GLN A 408 -15.17 -19.29 -12.16
CA GLN A 408 -14.00 -19.81 -12.86
C GLN A 408 -12.90 -20.32 -11.90
N ILE A 409 -13.12 -20.23 -10.58
CA ILE A 409 -12.10 -20.52 -9.55
C ILE A 409 -12.08 -21.99 -9.18
N SER A 410 -10.91 -22.65 -9.29
CA SER A 410 -10.65 -24.00 -8.79
C SER A 410 -10.16 -23.96 -7.34
N ARG A 411 -11.05 -24.26 -6.38
CA ARG A 411 -10.86 -24.02 -4.94
C ARG A 411 -9.57 -24.58 -4.35
N PHE A 412 -9.29 -25.86 -4.57
CA PHE A 412 -8.12 -26.51 -3.97
C PHE A 412 -6.83 -26.10 -4.69
N LYS A 413 -6.82 -26.20 -6.02
CA LYS A 413 -5.65 -25.88 -6.84
C LYS A 413 -5.20 -24.42 -6.68
N ASP A 414 -6.16 -23.50 -6.72
CA ASP A 414 -5.86 -22.08 -6.60
C ASP A 414 -5.62 -21.69 -5.13
N GLY A 415 -6.25 -22.36 -4.16
CA GLY A 415 -5.96 -22.21 -2.74
C GLY A 415 -4.50 -22.54 -2.38
N PHE A 416 -3.96 -23.65 -2.89
CA PHE A 416 -2.55 -23.99 -2.70
C PHE A 416 -1.60 -22.96 -3.35
N LYS A 417 -1.91 -22.50 -4.56
CA LYS A 417 -1.11 -21.45 -5.22
C LYS A 417 -1.10 -20.16 -4.38
N LEU A 418 -2.24 -19.80 -3.79
CA LEU A 418 -2.33 -18.65 -2.91
C LEU A 418 -1.45 -18.78 -1.67
N ILE A 419 -1.43 -19.94 -1.03
CA ILE A 419 -0.55 -20.16 0.15
C ILE A 419 0.92 -19.92 -0.24
N PHE A 420 1.38 -20.48 -1.35
CA PHE A 420 2.75 -20.25 -1.82
C PHE A 420 3.01 -18.80 -2.21
N TYR A 421 2.02 -18.14 -2.86
CA TYR A 421 2.10 -16.73 -3.17
C TYR A 421 2.24 -15.88 -1.89
N PHE A 422 1.46 -16.18 -0.83
CA PHE A 422 1.56 -15.49 0.46
C PHE A 422 2.89 -15.71 1.14
N ILE A 423 3.41 -16.93 1.15
CA ILE A 423 4.74 -17.22 1.72
C ILE A 423 5.81 -16.43 0.98
N ASN A 424 5.74 -16.37 -0.35
CA ASN A 424 6.66 -15.59 -1.16
C ASN A 424 6.51 -14.08 -0.87
N SER A 425 5.29 -13.57 -0.78
CA SER A 425 5.00 -12.18 -0.41
C SER A 425 5.51 -11.83 0.99
N LEU A 426 5.32 -12.71 1.98
CA LEU A 426 5.90 -12.60 3.32
C LEU A 426 7.43 -12.44 3.26
N MET A 427 8.08 -13.26 2.46
CA MET A 427 9.53 -13.16 2.28
C MET A 427 9.92 -11.82 1.67
N VAL A 428 9.18 -11.32 0.68
CA VAL A 428 9.46 -10.03 0.04
C VAL A 428 9.23 -8.86 1.00
N PHE A 429 8.15 -8.86 1.78
CA PHE A 429 7.92 -7.82 2.80
C PHE A 429 9.02 -7.80 3.88
N ASN A 430 9.68 -8.93 4.11
CA ASN A 430 10.72 -9.08 5.14
C ASN A 430 12.14 -9.11 4.59
N THR A 431 12.31 -9.42 3.30
CA THR A 431 13.60 -9.30 2.62
C THR A 431 13.55 -8.08 1.72
N SER A 432 14.37 -7.15 2.01
CA SER A 432 14.70 -6.11 1.05
C SER A 432 15.57 -6.71 -0.05
N LYS A 433 15.51 -6.13 -1.24
CA LYS A 433 16.36 -6.45 -2.39
C LYS A 433 17.84 -6.64 -1.98
N LYS A 434 18.48 -7.64 -2.57
CA LYS A 434 19.92 -7.66 -2.72
C LYS A 434 20.35 -6.55 -3.66
#